data_dc51822e0477156d2da8703f5a96e713
#
_entry.id   dc51822e0477156d2da8703f5a96e713
#
_cell.length_a   1.000
_cell.length_b   1.000
_cell.length_c   1.000
_cell.angle_alpha   90.00
_cell.angle_beta   90.00
_cell.angle_gamma   90.00
#
_symmetry.space_group_name_H-M   'P 1'
#
loop_
_entity.id
_entity.type
_entity.pdbx_description
1 polymer ?
#
loop_
_entity_poly.entity_id
_entity_poly.type
_entity_poly.pdbx_seq_one_letter_code
_entity_poly.pdbx_strand_id
1 'polypeptide(L)'
;MGIDIAKDTFVACFGRIEASQHLRFGKQASFTNTAAGFEELLTWTARQQAEAAPCWFVVEATGVYYEELAYFLADNAQELSVLLPNKVKHFAQSTEQKSKTDQLDARLLCRLGLERVLPAWQPPTPALRQLRALARERQSVTQQGARLKIRRHAYQHSYQPDSRTLERLSVQQQLLLTQLQAIDQDLADLLQTEPELARKLAHLTSVPGIGLTTAITVVAETTGFALVGSERQLASYVGLDVVQHQSGLSAGAPRISRRGNVRLRTALYLPAVSSLRHNPQQIAFYARLCSRHPSGKPGVIAVMRKLLLLCYSLWKQDHPYDPHYHPAHQVRKEIAPVA
;
A
#
# COMPACT_ATOMS: atom_id res chain seq x y z
N MET A 1 12.70 -3.57 20.55
CA MET A 1 11.97 -2.45 21.19
C MET A 1 10.66 -2.22 20.45
N GLY A 2 9.52 -2.09 21.16
CA GLY A 2 8.24 -1.74 20.54
C GLY A 2 7.87 -0.30 20.87
N ILE A 3 7.34 0.44 19.89
CA ILE A 3 7.00 1.86 20.05
C ILE A 3 5.56 2.07 19.56
N ASP A 4 4.71 2.55 20.45
CA ASP A 4 3.39 3.06 20.11
C ASP A 4 3.44 4.59 20.03
N ILE A 5 3.04 5.17 18.89
CA ILE A 5 3.27 6.57 18.57
C ILE A 5 1.97 7.32 18.33
N ALA A 6 1.84 8.48 18.97
CA ALA A 6 0.78 9.45 18.80
C ALA A 6 1.33 10.77 18.23
N LYS A 7 0.47 11.75 18.07
CA LYS A 7 0.83 13.06 17.50
C LYS A 7 1.94 13.76 18.29
N ASP A 8 1.77 13.86 19.59
CA ASP A 8 2.61 14.71 20.44
C ASP A 8 3.61 13.90 21.29
N THR A 9 3.33 12.61 21.52
CA THR A 9 4.14 11.72 22.36
C THR A 9 4.16 10.30 21.82
N PHE A 10 5.13 9.51 22.26
CA PHE A 10 5.15 8.07 22.05
C PHE A 10 5.63 7.31 23.28
N VAL A 11 5.23 6.06 23.38
CA VAL A 11 5.64 5.13 24.45
C VAL A 11 6.52 4.05 23.86
N ALA A 12 7.71 3.83 24.46
CA ALA A 12 8.63 2.78 24.10
C ALA A 12 8.68 1.69 25.19
N CYS A 13 8.69 0.42 24.77
CA CYS A 13 8.85 -0.75 25.62
C CYS A 13 10.10 -1.52 25.18
N PHE A 14 11.06 -1.66 26.08
CA PHE A 14 12.23 -2.53 25.86
C PHE A 14 11.91 -3.98 26.21
N GLY A 15 12.45 -4.92 25.44
CA GLY A 15 12.35 -6.34 25.74
C GLY A 15 13.47 -7.13 25.13
N ARG A 16 13.73 -8.32 25.68
CA ARG A 16 14.75 -9.24 25.20
C ARG A 16 14.29 -10.69 25.31
N ILE A 17 14.92 -11.56 24.54
CA ILE A 17 14.79 -13.02 24.69
C ILE A 17 15.95 -13.47 25.55
N GLU A 18 15.66 -14.18 26.63
CA GLU A 18 16.66 -14.79 27.50
C GLU A 18 17.16 -16.12 26.89
N ALA A 19 18.29 -16.63 27.36
CA ALA A 19 18.83 -17.91 26.91
C ALA A 19 17.85 -19.09 27.09
N SER A 20 16.93 -18.97 28.06
CA SER A 20 15.83 -19.91 28.31
C SER A 20 14.66 -19.77 27.30
N GLN A 21 14.81 -18.93 26.27
CA GLN A 21 13.77 -18.55 25.32
C GLN A 21 12.53 -17.82 25.92
N HIS A 22 12.63 -17.40 27.17
CA HIS A 22 11.58 -16.61 27.81
C HIS A 22 11.68 -15.13 27.39
N LEU A 23 10.52 -14.52 27.14
CA LEU A 23 10.42 -13.09 26.83
C LEU A 23 10.47 -12.30 28.15
N ARG A 24 11.46 -11.42 28.25
CA ARG A 24 11.55 -10.49 29.38
C ARG A 24 11.30 -9.07 28.89
N PHE A 25 10.27 -8.44 29.46
CA PHE A 25 9.96 -7.03 29.21
C PHE A 25 10.61 -6.17 30.28
N GLY A 26 11.32 -5.15 29.84
CA GLY A 26 11.97 -4.19 30.71
C GLY A 26 11.07 -3.00 31.05
N LYS A 27 11.69 -1.88 31.39
CA LYS A 27 10.99 -0.63 31.66
C LYS A 27 10.32 -0.07 30.39
N GLN A 28 9.28 0.68 30.60
CA GLN A 28 8.65 1.51 29.58
C GLN A 28 8.96 2.98 29.89
N ALA A 29 9.05 3.79 28.84
CA ALA A 29 9.25 5.22 28.95
C ALA A 29 8.42 5.94 27.89
N SER A 30 8.00 7.16 28.24
CA SER A 30 7.27 8.05 27.32
C SER A 30 8.18 9.20 26.90
N PHE A 31 8.10 9.57 25.64
CA PHE A 31 8.93 10.61 25.02
C PHE A 31 8.04 11.55 24.22
N THR A 32 8.52 12.76 23.97
CA THR A 32 7.88 13.68 23.03
C THR A 32 8.15 13.26 21.59
N ASN A 33 7.16 13.41 20.71
CA ASN A 33 7.32 13.11 19.28
C ASN A 33 8.00 14.30 18.56
N THR A 34 9.24 14.56 18.94
CA THR A 34 10.10 15.65 18.46
C THR A 34 11.54 15.16 18.35
N ALA A 35 12.40 15.90 17.65
CA ALA A 35 13.82 15.56 17.51
C ALA A 35 14.49 15.33 18.88
N ALA A 36 14.21 16.18 19.88
CA ALA A 36 14.75 16.03 21.25
C ALA A 36 14.31 14.71 21.90
N GLY A 37 13.01 14.33 21.76
CA GLY A 37 12.51 13.06 22.29
C GLY A 37 13.08 11.84 21.56
N PHE A 38 13.46 11.97 20.29
CA PHE A 38 14.14 10.89 19.54
C PHE A 38 15.58 10.67 20.06
N GLU A 39 16.30 11.74 20.34
CA GLU A 39 17.63 11.69 20.98
C GLU A 39 17.56 11.06 22.38
N GLU A 40 16.55 11.45 23.18
CA GLU A 40 16.28 10.85 24.48
C GLU A 40 15.98 9.35 24.37
N LEU A 41 15.21 8.93 23.34
CA LEU A 41 14.95 7.51 23.07
C LEU A 41 16.24 6.74 22.84
N LEU A 42 17.14 7.23 21.97
CA LEU A 42 18.42 6.54 21.71
C LEU A 42 19.28 6.44 22.96
N THR A 43 19.37 7.56 23.71
CA THR A 43 20.09 7.58 24.98
C THR A 43 19.50 6.60 26.00
N TRP A 44 18.18 6.54 26.10
CA TRP A 44 17.50 5.62 27.00
C TRP A 44 17.69 4.16 26.53
N THR A 45 17.62 3.90 25.23
CA THR A 45 17.87 2.58 24.64
C THR A 45 19.26 2.06 24.99
N ALA A 46 20.29 2.89 24.81
CA ALA A 46 21.66 2.54 25.13
C ALA A 46 21.85 2.12 26.60
N ARG A 47 21.11 2.76 27.50
CA ARG A 47 21.14 2.40 28.95
C ARG A 47 20.41 1.08 29.26
N GLN A 48 19.49 0.63 28.40
CA GLN A 48 18.77 -0.64 28.59
C GLN A 48 19.52 -1.83 27.97
N GLN A 49 20.40 -1.58 27.01
CA GLN A 49 21.22 -2.60 26.38
C GLN A 49 22.36 -3.00 27.32
N ALA A 50 22.39 -4.28 27.70
CA ALA A 50 23.58 -4.89 28.31
C ALA A 50 24.44 -5.40 27.17
N GLU A 51 25.62 -4.78 26.96
CA GLU A 51 26.58 -5.11 25.91
C GLU A 51 26.06 -5.03 24.46
N ALA A 52 26.92 -4.77 23.51
CA ALA A 52 26.81 -4.53 22.05
C ALA A 52 25.76 -5.33 21.23
N ALA A 53 24.65 -5.78 21.81
CA ALA A 53 23.59 -6.47 21.07
C ALA A 53 22.75 -5.45 20.25
N PRO A 54 22.50 -5.69 18.95
CA PRO A 54 21.71 -4.78 18.14
C PRO A 54 20.28 -4.66 18.68
N CYS A 55 19.76 -3.43 18.76
CA CYS A 55 18.38 -3.17 19.12
C CYS A 55 17.54 -3.04 17.84
N TRP A 56 16.48 -3.82 17.74
CA TRP A 56 15.51 -3.73 16.66
C TRP A 56 14.29 -2.97 17.11
N PHE A 57 13.96 -1.87 16.40
CA PHE A 57 12.78 -1.05 16.68
C PHE A 57 11.58 -1.54 15.89
N VAL A 58 10.40 -1.54 16.49
CA VAL A 58 9.14 -1.96 15.87
C VAL A 58 8.09 -0.90 16.13
N VAL A 59 7.56 -0.32 15.05
CA VAL A 59 6.56 0.76 15.07
C VAL A 59 5.36 0.36 14.23
N GLU A 60 4.16 0.78 14.63
CA GLU A 60 2.96 0.68 13.81
C GLU A 60 2.80 1.92 12.92
N ALA A 61 2.48 1.72 11.64
CA ALA A 61 2.19 2.78 10.68
C ALA A 61 0.80 3.41 10.93
N THR A 62 0.63 4.06 12.07
CA THR A 62 -0.61 4.76 12.43
C THR A 62 -0.57 6.21 11.95
N GLY A 63 -1.33 6.52 10.89
CA GLY A 63 -1.32 7.86 10.28
C GLY A 63 0.04 8.22 9.67
N VAL A 64 0.52 9.43 9.96
CA VAL A 64 1.81 9.97 9.50
C VAL A 64 2.78 10.22 10.66
N TYR A 65 2.33 10.05 11.90
CA TYR A 65 3.08 10.48 13.10
C TYR A 65 4.35 9.66 13.35
N TYR A 66 4.46 8.46 12.77
CA TYR A 66 5.64 7.61 12.89
C TYR A 66 6.77 8.03 11.94
N GLU A 67 6.47 8.81 10.89
CA GLU A 67 7.42 9.05 9.79
C GLU A 67 8.69 9.74 10.27
N GLU A 68 8.59 10.82 11.04
CA GLU A 68 9.78 11.55 11.51
C GLU A 68 10.68 10.66 12.37
N LEU A 69 10.12 9.91 13.33
CA LEU A 69 10.89 8.95 14.12
C LEU A 69 11.52 7.85 13.25
N ALA A 70 10.78 7.33 12.26
CA ALA A 70 11.29 6.27 11.40
C ALA A 70 12.48 6.74 10.55
N TYR A 71 12.41 7.95 9.99
CA TYR A 71 13.54 8.54 9.26
C TYR A 71 14.71 8.84 10.19
N PHE A 72 14.45 9.43 11.36
CA PHE A 72 15.50 9.69 12.36
C PHE A 72 16.24 8.39 12.76
N LEU A 73 15.52 7.30 13.02
CA LEU A 73 16.14 6.01 13.35
C LEU A 73 16.96 5.44 12.18
N ALA A 74 16.45 5.56 10.96
CA ALA A 74 17.17 5.11 9.76
C ALA A 74 18.46 5.93 9.52
N ASP A 75 18.38 7.25 9.67
CA ASP A 75 19.52 8.16 9.50
C ASP A 75 20.60 7.92 10.57
N ASN A 76 20.21 7.41 11.75
CA ASN A 76 21.11 6.99 12.83
C ASN A 76 21.49 5.48 12.74
N ALA A 77 21.30 4.85 11.58
CA ALA A 77 21.67 3.44 11.31
C ALA A 77 21.03 2.44 12.30
N GLN A 78 19.83 2.74 12.80
CA GLN A 78 19.09 1.84 13.67
C GLN A 78 18.22 0.86 12.86
N GLU A 79 18.16 -0.39 13.29
CA GLU A 79 17.30 -1.39 12.68
C GLU A 79 15.83 -1.20 13.06
N LEU A 80 14.98 -0.97 12.07
CA LEU A 80 13.58 -0.64 12.25
C LEU A 80 12.66 -1.49 11.38
N SER A 81 11.51 -1.88 11.94
CA SER A 81 10.36 -2.40 11.20
C SER A 81 9.15 -1.51 11.38
N VAL A 82 8.58 -1.03 10.27
CA VAL A 82 7.30 -0.32 10.26
C VAL A 82 6.20 -1.28 9.83
N LEU A 83 5.25 -1.55 10.71
CA LEU A 83 4.21 -2.56 10.53
C LEU A 83 2.86 -1.94 10.17
N LEU A 84 2.15 -2.59 9.25
CA LEU A 84 0.79 -2.20 8.92
C LEU A 84 -0.17 -2.49 10.10
N PRO A 85 -1.15 -1.62 10.40
CA PRO A 85 -2.10 -1.78 11.50
C PRO A 85 -2.83 -3.13 11.51
N ASN A 86 -3.17 -3.65 10.34
CA ASN A 86 -3.82 -4.96 10.23
C ASN A 86 -2.94 -6.11 10.75
N LYS A 87 -1.63 -6.05 10.56
CA LYS A 87 -0.69 -7.07 11.04
C LYS A 87 -0.61 -7.05 12.56
N VAL A 88 -0.52 -5.85 13.15
CA VAL A 88 -0.50 -5.65 14.60
C VAL A 88 -1.83 -6.09 15.21
N LYS A 89 -2.98 -5.70 14.63
CA LYS A 89 -4.30 -6.12 15.08
C LYS A 89 -4.48 -7.64 15.11
N HIS A 90 -4.06 -8.36 14.06
CA HIS A 90 -4.16 -9.82 14.04
C HIS A 90 -3.24 -10.47 15.07
N PHE A 91 -2.08 -9.90 15.32
CA PHE A 91 -1.21 -10.39 16.38
C PHE A 91 -1.82 -10.13 17.77
N ALA A 92 -2.38 -8.94 18.03
CA ALA A 92 -3.09 -8.63 19.27
C ALA A 92 -4.21 -9.64 19.56
N GLN A 93 -5.00 -9.99 18.54
CA GLN A 93 -6.07 -10.99 18.67
C GLN A 93 -5.54 -12.37 19.07
N SER A 94 -4.32 -12.74 18.69
CA SER A 94 -3.71 -14.03 19.08
C SER A 94 -3.14 -14.03 20.51
N THR A 95 -3.00 -12.87 21.13
CA THR A 95 -2.46 -12.73 22.50
C THR A 95 -3.53 -12.61 23.59
N GLU A 96 -4.81 -12.68 23.22
CA GLU A 96 -5.96 -12.54 24.14
C GLU A 96 -6.01 -11.20 24.92
N GLN A 97 -5.23 -10.20 24.49
CA GLN A 97 -5.20 -8.88 25.12
C GLN A 97 -6.55 -8.19 24.97
N LYS A 98 -7.24 -7.95 26.11
CA LYS A 98 -8.57 -7.33 26.14
C LYS A 98 -8.53 -5.81 26.31
N SER A 99 -7.50 -5.29 26.99
CA SER A 99 -7.36 -3.87 27.27
C SER A 99 -6.49 -3.20 26.23
N LYS A 100 -6.76 -1.92 25.95
CA LYS A 100 -5.98 -1.08 25.03
C LYS A 100 -5.48 0.15 25.80
N THR A 101 -4.17 0.31 25.87
CA THR A 101 -3.46 1.50 26.36
C THR A 101 -2.16 1.61 25.58
N ASP A 102 -1.60 2.80 25.42
CA ASP A 102 -0.34 3.05 24.71
C ASP A 102 0.80 2.18 25.27
N GLN A 103 0.83 1.95 26.59
CA GLN A 103 1.79 1.06 27.25
C GLN A 103 1.64 -0.39 26.82
N LEU A 104 0.40 -0.88 26.74
CA LEU A 104 0.12 -2.25 26.30
C LEU A 104 0.39 -2.42 24.83
N ASP A 105 0.11 -1.41 24.01
CA ASP A 105 0.35 -1.44 22.56
C ASP A 105 1.86 -1.39 22.26
N ALA A 106 2.64 -0.56 22.96
CA ALA A 106 4.12 -0.58 22.88
C ALA A 106 4.69 -1.95 23.30
N ARG A 107 4.17 -2.56 24.37
CA ARG A 107 4.57 -3.91 24.81
C ARG A 107 4.19 -4.98 23.80
N LEU A 108 3.03 -4.88 23.17
CA LEU A 108 2.57 -5.78 22.11
C LEU A 108 3.49 -5.72 20.87
N LEU A 109 3.88 -4.51 20.45
CA LEU A 109 4.83 -4.31 19.36
C LEU A 109 6.21 -4.87 19.70
N CYS A 110 6.66 -4.68 20.95
CA CYS A 110 7.89 -5.27 21.45
C CYS A 110 7.83 -6.81 21.37
N ARG A 111 6.74 -7.41 21.87
CA ARG A 111 6.51 -8.86 21.81
C ARG A 111 6.51 -9.38 20.38
N LEU A 112 5.83 -8.69 19.47
CA LEU A 112 5.80 -9.06 18.05
C LEU A 112 7.19 -9.08 17.43
N GLY A 113 8.04 -8.09 17.77
CA GLY A 113 9.45 -8.04 17.32
C GLY A 113 10.34 -9.14 17.91
N LEU A 114 10.04 -9.61 19.11
CA LEU A 114 10.76 -10.71 19.75
C LEU A 114 10.34 -12.09 19.22
N GLU A 115 9.04 -12.29 18.95
CA GLU A 115 8.50 -13.58 18.50
C GLU A 115 8.60 -13.81 16.98
N ARG A 116 8.79 -12.75 16.17
CA ARG A 116 8.73 -12.82 14.71
C ARG A 116 9.91 -12.17 14.04
N VAL A 117 10.43 -12.81 13.00
CA VAL A 117 11.36 -12.15 12.08
C VAL A 117 10.57 -11.12 11.26
N LEU A 118 10.91 -9.86 11.44
CA LEU A 118 10.27 -8.75 10.77
C LEU A 118 11.16 -8.20 9.65
N PRO A 119 10.58 -7.74 8.53
CA PRO A 119 11.37 -7.11 7.48
C PRO A 119 11.92 -5.76 7.96
N ALA A 120 13.17 -5.46 7.63
CA ALA A 120 13.73 -4.13 7.83
C ALA A 120 12.97 -3.10 6.98
N TRP A 121 12.65 -1.96 7.58
CA TRP A 121 12.06 -0.85 6.86
C TRP A 121 13.14 -0.11 6.07
N GLN A 122 12.84 0.14 4.80
CA GLN A 122 13.69 0.95 3.93
C GLN A 122 13.01 2.29 3.71
N PRO A 123 13.70 3.42 4.01
CA PRO A 123 13.14 4.74 3.76
C PRO A 123 12.89 4.92 2.26
N PRO A 124 11.69 5.35 1.86
CA PRO A 124 11.42 5.71 0.47
C PRO A 124 12.36 6.83 0.01
N THR A 125 12.81 6.76 -1.24
CA THR A 125 13.56 7.86 -1.84
C THR A 125 12.74 9.15 -1.85
N PRO A 126 13.38 10.34 -1.83
CA PRO A 126 12.66 11.61 -1.94
C PRO A 126 11.70 11.65 -3.12
N ALA A 127 12.12 11.15 -4.28
CA ALA A 127 11.29 11.06 -5.49
C ALA A 127 10.02 10.20 -5.29
N LEU A 128 10.13 9.02 -4.65
CA LEU A 128 8.98 8.17 -4.36
C LEU A 128 8.04 8.78 -3.31
N ARG A 129 8.58 9.53 -2.34
CA ARG A 129 7.76 10.28 -1.38
C ARG A 129 6.95 11.38 -2.06
N GLN A 130 7.61 12.18 -2.90
CA GLN A 130 6.97 13.24 -3.68
C GLN A 130 5.93 12.66 -4.64
N LEU A 131 6.27 11.60 -5.38
CA LEU A 131 5.33 10.89 -6.24
C LEU A 131 4.08 10.43 -5.49
N ARG A 132 4.25 9.90 -4.28
CA ARG A 132 3.14 9.45 -3.44
C ARG A 132 2.27 10.60 -2.96
N ALA A 133 2.87 11.72 -2.56
CA ALA A 133 2.14 12.92 -2.15
C ALA A 133 1.29 13.46 -3.31
N LEU A 134 1.89 13.69 -4.47
CA LEU A 134 1.22 14.18 -5.67
C LEU A 134 0.13 13.22 -6.18
N ALA A 135 0.39 11.91 -6.20
CA ALA A 135 -0.61 10.91 -6.61
C ALA A 135 -1.85 10.91 -5.70
N ARG A 136 -1.65 11.04 -4.39
CA ARG A 136 -2.76 11.10 -3.40
C ARG A 136 -3.52 12.40 -3.47
N GLU A 137 -2.84 13.52 -3.63
CA GLU A 137 -3.44 14.83 -3.81
C GLU A 137 -4.29 14.84 -5.09
N ARG A 138 -3.73 14.40 -6.22
CA ARG A 138 -4.44 14.27 -7.48
C ARG A 138 -5.72 13.46 -7.36
N GLN A 139 -5.64 12.31 -6.67
CA GLN A 139 -6.81 11.45 -6.42
C GLN A 139 -7.86 12.18 -5.57
N SER A 140 -7.43 12.89 -4.53
CA SER A 140 -8.33 13.66 -3.66
C SER A 140 -9.07 14.75 -4.43
N VAL A 141 -8.34 15.57 -5.20
CA VAL A 141 -8.93 16.66 -6.02
C VAL A 141 -9.87 16.09 -7.09
N THR A 142 -9.49 14.98 -7.75
CA THR A 142 -10.37 14.29 -8.72
C THR A 142 -11.69 13.82 -8.07
N GLN A 143 -11.61 13.24 -6.87
CA GLN A 143 -12.81 12.80 -6.13
C GLN A 143 -13.69 13.98 -5.71
N GLN A 144 -13.10 15.10 -5.27
CA GLN A 144 -13.81 16.32 -4.92
C GLN A 144 -14.52 16.88 -6.16
N GLY A 145 -13.84 16.94 -7.30
CA GLY A 145 -14.42 17.39 -8.57
C GLY A 145 -15.60 16.52 -9.02
N ALA A 146 -15.51 15.21 -8.89
CA ALA A 146 -16.59 14.28 -9.21
C ALA A 146 -17.82 14.51 -8.30
N ARG A 147 -17.61 14.67 -6.99
CA ARG A 147 -18.71 14.98 -6.03
C ARG A 147 -19.35 16.33 -6.33
N LEU A 148 -18.53 17.33 -6.63
CA LEU A 148 -19.01 18.67 -6.97
C LEU A 148 -19.82 18.66 -8.26
N LYS A 149 -19.39 17.92 -9.29
CA LYS A 149 -20.13 17.75 -10.55
C LYS A 149 -21.53 17.16 -10.32
N ILE A 150 -21.62 16.10 -9.50
CA ILE A 150 -22.89 15.47 -9.14
C ILE A 150 -23.79 16.46 -8.39
N ARG A 151 -23.23 17.16 -7.39
CA ARG A 151 -23.97 18.19 -6.61
C ARG A 151 -24.50 19.31 -7.50
N ARG A 152 -23.64 19.84 -8.38
CA ARG A 152 -24.03 20.90 -9.32
C ARG A 152 -25.14 20.44 -10.26
N HIS A 153 -25.03 19.24 -10.84
CA HIS A 153 -26.04 18.66 -11.70
C HIS A 153 -27.37 18.51 -10.97
N ALA A 154 -27.41 17.94 -9.78
CA ALA A 154 -28.61 17.77 -8.99
C ALA A 154 -29.25 19.13 -8.66
N TYR A 155 -28.46 20.13 -8.26
CA TYR A 155 -28.94 21.47 -7.94
C TYR A 155 -29.49 22.21 -9.16
N GLN A 156 -28.81 22.09 -10.32
CA GLN A 156 -29.23 22.71 -11.58
C GLN A 156 -30.61 22.22 -12.06
N HIS A 157 -30.99 20.98 -11.69
CA HIS A 157 -32.26 20.35 -12.05
C HIS A 157 -33.33 20.47 -10.92
N SER A 158 -33.02 21.19 -9.83
CA SER A 158 -34.00 21.45 -8.78
C SER A 158 -35.04 22.52 -9.23
N TYR A 159 -36.18 22.59 -8.53
CA TYR A 159 -37.17 23.62 -8.79
C TYR A 159 -36.59 25.01 -8.45
N GLN A 160 -36.58 25.93 -9.40
CA GLN A 160 -36.07 27.30 -9.26
C GLN A 160 -34.68 27.38 -8.61
N PRO A 161 -33.62 26.85 -9.24
CA PRO A 161 -32.28 26.88 -8.67
C PRO A 161 -31.76 28.32 -8.56
N ASP A 162 -31.21 28.68 -7.41
CA ASP A 162 -30.60 30.00 -7.19
C ASP A 162 -29.29 30.13 -8.02
N SER A 163 -29.24 31.20 -8.85
CA SER A 163 -28.14 31.46 -9.76
C SER A 163 -26.81 31.69 -9.02
N ARG A 164 -26.82 32.36 -7.86
CA ARG A 164 -25.63 32.64 -7.05
C ARG A 164 -25.01 31.35 -6.50
N THR A 165 -25.87 30.37 -6.18
CA THR A 165 -25.38 29.05 -5.74
C THR A 165 -24.73 28.29 -6.90
N LEU A 166 -25.31 28.33 -8.10
CA LEU A 166 -24.72 27.74 -9.29
C LEU A 166 -23.38 28.38 -9.66
N GLU A 167 -23.28 29.70 -9.54
CA GLU A 167 -22.03 30.44 -9.76
C GLU A 167 -20.95 30.02 -8.79
N ARG A 168 -21.21 29.96 -7.47
CA ARG A 168 -20.27 29.47 -6.45
C ARG A 168 -19.80 28.06 -6.73
N LEU A 169 -20.69 27.15 -7.14
CA LEU A 169 -20.32 25.78 -7.51
C LEU A 169 -19.44 25.75 -8.78
N SER A 170 -19.67 26.67 -9.72
CA SER A 170 -18.84 26.81 -10.92
C SER A 170 -17.43 27.31 -10.59
N VAL A 171 -17.30 28.29 -9.70
CA VAL A 171 -16.00 28.80 -9.20
C VAL A 171 -15.21 27.68 -8.50
N GLN A 172 -15.87 26.89 -7.63
CA GLN A 172 -15.23 25.74 -6.99
C GLN A 172 -14.76 24.71 -8.02
N GLN A 173 -15.56 24.43 -9.06
CA GLN A 173 -15.19 23.49 -10.11
C GLN A 173 -13.94 23.99 -10.88
N GLN A 174 -13.89 25.26 -11.20
CA GLN A 174 -12.75 25.85 -11.90
C GLN A 174 -11.49 25.78 -11.06
N LEU A 175 -11.57 26.08 -9.76
CA LEU A 175 -10.43 25.95 -8.82
C LEU A 175 -9.89 24.52 -8.82
N LEU A 176 -10.76 23.50 -8.71
CA LEU A 176 -10.32 22.11 -8.72
C LEU A 176 -9.66 21.69 -10.05
N LEU A 177 -10.13 22.24 -11.18
CA LEU A 177 -9.49 22.00 -12.48
C LEU A 177 -8.09 22.62 -12.55
N THR A 178 -7.93 23.85 -12.06
CA THR A 178 -6.63 24.52 -12.00
C THR A 178 -5.65 23.75 -11.08
N GLN A 179 -6.13 23.27 -9.93
CA GLN A 179 -5.30 22.43 -9.04
C GLN A 179 -4.88 21.12 -9.71
N LEU A 180 -5.77 20.45 -10.45
CA LEU A 180 -5.42 19.24 -11.19
C LEU A 180 -4.34 19.50 -12.24
N GLN A 181 -4.43 20.62 -12.97
CA GLN A 181 -3.42 21.00 -13.95
C GLN A 181 -2.06 21.27 -13.30
N ALA A 182 -2.05 21.97 -12.17
CA ALA A 182 -0.81 22.21 -11.41
C ALA A 182 -0.17 20.91 -10.93
N ILE A 183 -0.96 20.00 -10.33
CA ILE A 183 -0.46 18.69 -9.88
C ILE A 183 0.05 17.84 -11.05
N ASP A 184 -0.62 17.88 -12.22
CA ASP A 184 -0.17 17.16 -13.41
C ASP A 184 1.15 17.74 -13.95
N GLN A 185 1.35 19.06 -13.82
CA GLN A 185 2.64 19.70 -14.15
C GLN A 185 3.74 19.29 -13.16
N ASP A 186 3.46 19.34 -11.84
CA ASP A 186 4.42 18.90 -10.82
C ASP A 186 4.85 17.43 -11.01
N LEU A 187 3.91 16.57 -11.41
CA LEU A 187 4.21 15.18 -11.77
C LEU A 187 5.11 15.10 -13.02
N ALA A 188 4.85 15.92 -14.04
CA ALA A 188 5.68 15.94 -15.23
C ALA A 188 7.11 16.43 -14.93
N ASP A 189 7.24 17.47 -14.11
CA ASP A 189 8.53 18.03 -13.69
C ASP A 189 9.33 17.01 -12.86
N LEU A 190 8.66 16.31 -11.93
CA LEU A 190 9.28 15.22 -11.17
C LEU A 190 9.82 14.13 -12.10
N LEU A 191 9.05 13.72 -13.12
CA LEU A 191 9.49 12.69 -14.05
C LEU A 191 10.62 13.17 -15.00
N GLN A 192 10.75 14.47 -15.25
CA GLN A 192 11.88 15.03 -15.99
C GLN A 192 13.16 15.02 -15.14
N THR A 193 13.06 15.29 -13.84
CA THR A 193 14.21 15.29 -12.92
C THR A 193 14.64 13.88 -12.48
N GLU A 194 13.75 12.87 -12.62
CA GLU A 194 13.98 11.49 -12.19
C GLU A 194 13.86 10.51 -13.37
N PRO A 195 14.86 10.47 -14.30
CA PRO A 195 14.76 9.72 -15.55
C PRO A 195 14.64 8.20 -15.34
N GLU A 196 15.23 7.65 -14.29
CA GLU A 196 15.09 6.22 -13.98
C GLU A 196 13.65 5.87 -13.55
N LEU A 197 13.04 6.71 -12.73
CA LEU A 197 11.63 6.56 -12.34
C LEU A 197 10.72 6.67 -13.57
N ALA A 198 10.96 7.66 -14.43
CA ALA A 198 10.21 7.85 -15.66
C ALA A 198 10.31 6.64 -16.60
N ARG A 199 11.53 6.10 -16.79
CA ARG A 199 11.79 4.90 -17.60
C ARG A 199 11.02 3.69 -17.05
N LYS A 200 11.08 3.43 -15.75
CA LYS A 200 10.35 2.32 -15.11
C LYS A 200 8.84 2.50 -15.21
N LEU A 201 8.32 3.72 -15.09
CA LEU A 201 6.89 4.00 -15.32
C LEU A 201 6.51 3.78 -16.79
N ALA A 202 7.39 4.09 -17.75
CA ALA A 202 7.17 3.80 -19.17
C ALA A 202 7.03 2.29 -19.42
N HIS A 203 7.79 1.43 -18.72
CA HIS A 203 7.61 -0.02 -18.80
C HIS A 203 6.21 -0.46 -18.34
N LEU A 204 5.67 0.14 -17.30
CA LEU A 204 4.32 -0.17 -16.83
C LEU A 204 3.24 0.31 -17.81
N THR A 205 3.43 1.50 -18.40
CA THR A 205 2.46 2.07 -19.35
C THR A 205 2.50 1.40 -20.72
N SER A 206 3.53 0.61 -21.03
CA SER A 206 3.55 -0.23 -22.24
C SER A 206 2.53 -1.37 -22.21
N VAL A 207 1.96 -1.68 -21.03
CA VAL A 207 0.87 -2.69 -20.89
C VAL A 207 -0.44 -2.11 -21.41
N PRO A 208 -1.07 -2.69 -22.45
CA PRO A 208 -2.36 -2.21 -22.95
C PRO A 208 -3.44 -2.20 -21.86
N GLY A 209 -3.96 -1.01 -21.58
CA GLY A 209 -4.92 -0.75 -20.51
C GLY A 209 -4.35 -0.06 -19.27
N ILE A 210 -3.03 0.01 -19.11
CA ILE A 210 -2.38 0.74 -18.01
C ILE A 210 -1.96 2.13 -18.49
N GLY A 211 -2.68 3.17 -18.03
CA GLY A 211 -2.29 4.57 -18.26
C GLY A 211 -1.31 5.09 -17.21
N LEU A 212 -0.66 6.24 -17.50
CA LEU A 212 0.34 6.85 -16.62
C LEU A 212 -0.18 7.08 -15.20
N THR A 213 -1.39 7.61 -15.02
CA THR A 213 -2.00 7.81 -13.69
C THR A 213 -2.11 6.51 -12.89
N THR A 214 -2.43 5.40 -13.55
CA THR A 214 -2.50 4.08 -12.90
C THR A 214 -1.11 3.59 -12.51
N ALA A 215 -0.14 3.70 -13.42
CA ALA A 215 1.26 3.32 -13.16
C ALA A 215 1.83 4.12 -11.97
N ILE A 216 1.65 5.45 -11.98
CA ILE A 216 2.02 6.34 -10.86
C ILE A 216 1.37 5.87 -9.56
N THR A 217 0.06 5.62 -9.55
CA THR A 217 -0.66 5.19 -8.34
C THR A 217 -0.13 3.85 -7.82
N VAL A 218 0.15 2.88 -8.71
CA VAL A 218 0.70 1.57 -8.34
C VAL A 218 2.08 1.72 -7.72
N VAL A 219 2.98 2.47 -8.34
CA VAL A 219 4.35 2.69 -7.85
C VAL A 219 4.35 3.48 -6.54
N ALA A 220 3.56 4.55 -6.47
CA ALA A 220 3.44 5.41 -5.29
C ALA A 220 2.91 4.67 -4.06
N GLU A 221 1.82 3.93 -4.20
CA GLU A 221 1.17 3.24 -3.08
C GLU A 221 1.91 1.96 -2.65
N THR A 222 2.80 1.42 -3.47
CA THR A 222 3.67 0.28 -3.12
C THR A 222 5.09 0.72 -2.77
N THR A 223 5.38 2.01 -2.83
CA THR A 223 6.74 2.56 -2.64
C THR A 223 7.75 1.86 -3.59
N GLY A 224 7.44 1.82 -4.89
CA GLY A 224 8.25 1.09 -5.86
C GLY A 224 8.32 -0.42 -5.57
N PHE A 225 7.25 -0.97 -5.01
CA PHE A 225 7.14 -2.37 -4.56
C PHE A 225 8.09 -2.78 -3.42
N ALA A 226 8.71 -1.82 -2.72
CA ALA A 226 9.57 -2.10 -1.57
C ALA A 226 8.80 -2.73 -0.39
N LEU A 227 7.49 -2.45 -0.28
CA LEU A 227 6.64 -2.94 0.81
C LEU A 227 6.28 -4.43 0.68
N VAL A 228 6.63 -5.09 -0.44
CA VAL A 228 6.19 -6.45 -0.74
C VAL A 228 7.34 -7.27 -1.34
N GLY A 229 7.57 -8.47 -0.80
CA GLY A 229 8.62 -9.38 -1.24
C GLY A 229 8.17 -10.44 -2.26
N SER A 230 6.85 -10.58 -2.49
CA SER A 230 6.30 -11.60 -3.39
C SER A 230 4.96 -11.19 -3.99
N GLU A 231 4.60 -11.83 -5.11
CA GLU A 231 3.29 -11.68 -5.76
C GLU A 231 2.11 -11.97 -4.82
N ARG A 232 2.26 -12.97 -3.95
CA ARG A 232 1.23 -13.34 -2.97
C ARG A 232 1.06 -12.23 -1.93
N GLN A 233 2.15 -11.67 -1.44
CA GLN A 233 2.11 -10.54 -0.51
C GLN A 233 1.52 -9.30 -1.17
N LEU A 234 1.84 -9.03 -2.45
CA LEU A 234 1.28 -7.92 -3.21
C LEU A 234 -0.24 -8.07 -3.38
N ALA A 235 -0.72 -9.26 -3.76
CA ALA A 235 -2.15 -9.52 -3.88
C ALA A 235 -2.90 -9.31 -2.55
N SER A 236 -2.30 -9.74 -1.44
CA SER A 236 -2.83 -9.53 -0.09
C SER A 236 -2.76 -8.06 0.34
N TYR A 237 -1.64 -7.36 0.05
CA TYR A 237 -1.48 -5.93 0.32
C TYR A 237 -2.58 -5.08 -0.34
N VAL A 238 -2.99 -5.45 -1.55
CA VAL A 238 -4.08 -4.78 -2.28
C VAL A 238 -5.46 -5.31 -1.87
N GLY A 239 -5.55 -6.49 -1.24
CA GLY A 239 -6.80 -7.16 -0.88
C GLY A 239 -7.52 -7.77 -2.09
N LEU A 240 -6.73 -8.25 -3.06
CA LEU A 240 -7.16 -9.04 -4.23
C LEU A 240 -6.88 -10.54 -4.05
N ASP A 241 -6.42 -10.96 -2.88
CA ASP A 241 -6.32 -12.36 -2.47
C ASP A 241 -7.70 -12.99 -2.29
N VAL A 242 -7.80 -14.26 -2.64
CA VAL A 242 -9.06 -15.01 -2.53
C VAL A 242 -9.18 -15.59 -1.12
N VAL A 243 -10.30 -15.32 -0.47
CA VAL A 243 -10.69 -15.90 0.82
C VAL A 243 -11.77 -16.93 0.56
N GLN A 244 -11.58 -18.13 1.11
CA GLN A 244 -12.54 -19.22 1.11
C GLN A 244 -13.04 -19.44 2.54
N HIS A 245 -14.33 -19.65 2.68
CA HIS A 245 -14.95 -20.05 3.94
C HIS A 245 -15.60 -21.43 3.70
N GLN A 246 -14.98 -22.45 4.25
CA GLN A 246 -15.46 -23.82 4.20
C GLN A 246 -15.51 -24.35 5.63
N SER A 247 -16.63 -24.92 6.00
CA SER A 247 -16.82 -25.57 7.30
C SER A 247 -17.69 -26.82 7.10
N GLY A 248 -17.12 -27.99 7.28
CA GLY A 248 -17.80 -29.26 7.04
C GLY A 248 -18.39 -29.33 5.63
N LEU A 249 -19.69 -29.54 5.52
CA LEU A 249 -20.42 -29.62 4.25
C LEU A 249 -20.80 -28.25 3.66
N SER A 250 -20.56 -27.17 4.38
CA SER A 250 -20.88 -25.80 3.92
C SER A 250 -19.67 -25.17 3.21
N ALA A 251 -19.82 -24.86 1.92
CA ALA A 251 -18.82 -24.14 1.14
C ALA A 251 -19.40 -22.80 0.67
N GLY A 252 -18.90 -21.70 1.25
CA GLY A 252 -19.24 -20.36 0.81
C GLY A 252 -18.57 -20.02 -0.53
N ALA A 253 -19.22 -19.19 -1.35
CA ALA A 253 -18.62 -18.72 -2.61
C ALA A 253 -17.30 -17.97 -2.34
N PRO A 254 -16.21 -18.29 -3.05
CA PRO A 254 -14.92 -17.60 -2.87
C PRO A 254 -15.07 -16.12 -3.25
N ARG A 255 -14.45 -15.26 -2.45
CA ARG A 255 -14.43 -13.80 -2.67
C ARG A 255 -13.08 -13.21 -2.34
N ILE A 256 -12.79 -12.03 -2.87
CA ILE A 256 -11.57 -11.31 -2.47
C ILE A 256 -11.69 -10.80 -1.04
N SER A 257 -10.55 -10.72 -0.34
CA SER A 257 -10.49 -10.29 1.07
C SER A 257 -10.98 -8.85 1.26
N ARG A 258 -10.76 -7.98 0.29
CA ARG A 258 -10.97 -6.52 0.37
C ARG A 258 -10.23 -5.86 1.53
N ARG A 259 -9.40 -6.58 2.25
CA ARG A 259 -8.56 -6.09 3.35
C ARG A 259 -7.22 -5.67 2.77
N GLY A 260 -7.00 -4.35 2.61
CA GLY A 260 -5.78 -3.83 2.01
C GLY A 260 -5.98 -2.47 1.35
N ASN A 261 -5.03 -2.07 0.51
CA ASN A 261 -4.99 -0.73 -0.09
C ASN A 261 -6.16 -0.50 -1.06
N VAL A 262 -7.13 0.31 -0.63
CA VAL A 262 -8.32 0.64 -1.42
C VAL A 262 -7.99 1.51 -2.64
N ARG A 263 -6.95 2.38 -2.54
CA ARG A 263 -6.54 3.24 -3.66
C ARG A 263 -6.08 2.41 -4.85
N LEU A 264 -5.25 1.39 -4.59
CA LEU A 264 -4.80 0.45 -5.63
C LEU A 264 -5.95 -0.31 -6.26
N ARG A 265 -6.89 -0.84 -5.46
CA ARG A 265 -8.07 -1.53 -6.02
C ARG A 265 -8.91 -0.63 -6.90
N THR A 266 -9.11 0.62 -6.48
CA THR A 266 -9.88 1.60 -7.28
C THR A 266 -9.14 1.96 -8.56
N ALA A 267 -7.82 2.19 -8.49
CA ALA A 267 -7.00 2.56 -9.64
C ALA A 267 -6.91 1.44 -10.70
N LEU A 268 -6.98 0.17 -10.30
CA LEU A 268 -6.86 -0.97 -11.21
C LEU A 268 -8.18 -1.37 -11.90
N TYR A 269 -9.33 -0.89 -11.43
CA TYR A 269 -10.62 -1.33 -11.98
C TYR A 269 -10.84 -0.89 -13.43
N LEU A 270 -10.72 0.39 -13.73
CA LEU A 270 -10.89 0.90 -15.10
C LEU A 270 -9.81 0.36 -16.06
N PRO A 271 -8.53 0.30 -15.69
CA PRO A 271 -7.52 -0.40 -16.47
C PRO A 271 -7.87 -1.85 -16.81
N ALA A 272 -8.40 -2.60 -15.85
CA ALA A 272 -8.83 -3.97 -16.10
C ALA A 272 -9.96 -4.03 -17.13
N VAL A 273 -10.96 -3.14 -17.02
CA VAL A 273 -12.05 -3.05 -18.01
C VAL A 273 -11.51 -2.61 -19.39
N SER A 274 -10.60 -1.64 -19.45
CA SER A 274 -9.98 -1.16 -20.68
C SER A 274 -9.14 -2.26 -21.34
N SER A 275 -8.39 -3.03 -20.56
CA SER A 275 -7.55 -4.11 -21.08
C SER A 275 -8.36 -5.22 -21.77
N LEU A 276 -9.64 -5.39 -21.39
CA LEU A 276 -10.54 -6.33 -22.04
C LEU A 276 -10.95 -5.92 -23.48
N ARG A 277 -10.55 -4.73 -23.92
CA ARG A 277 -10.78 -4.25 -25.30
C ARG A 277 -9.49 -4.23 -26.12
N HIS A 278 -8.34 -4.09 -25.44
CA HIS A 278 -7.07 -3.76 -26.12
C HIS A 278 -5.94 -4.74 -25.85
N ASN A 279 -6.11 -5.69 -24.91
CA ASN A 279 -5.07 -6.66 -24.59
C ASN A 279 -5.53 -8.09 -24.87
N PRO A 280 -5.06 -8.73 -25.99
CA PRO A 280 -5.50 -10.07 -26.37
C PRO A 280 -5.33 -11.14 -25.28
N GLN A 281 -4.23 -11.07 -24.51
CA GLN A 281 -3.98 -12.01 -23.42
C GLN A 281 -5.02 -11.87 -22.29
N GLN A 282 -5.44 -10.64 -21.97
CA GLN A 282 -6.46 -10.39 -20.94
C GLN A 282 -7.85 -10.74 -21.44
N ILE A 283 -8.15 -10.52 -22.72
CA ILE A 283 -9.41 -10.92 -23.37
C ILE A 283 -9.57 -12.45 -23.28
N ALA A 284 -8.56 -13.22 -23.71
CA ALA A 284 -8.58 -14.68 -23.67
C ALA A 284 -8.69 -15.22 -22.24
N PHE A 285 -7.96 -14.60 -21.29
CA PHE A 285 -8.03 -14.95 -19.87
C PHE A 285 -9.43 -14.72 -19.28
N TYR A 286 -10.02 -13.57 -19.56
CA TYR A 286 -11.36 -13.20 -19.10
C TYR A 286 -12.43 -14.12 -19.69
N ALA A 287 -12.40 -14.39 -20.99
CA ALA A 287 -13.34 -15.28 -21.67
C ALA A 287 -13.35 -16.67 -21.04
N ARG A 288 -12.16 -17.25 -20.76
CA ARG A 288 -12.01 -18.55 -20.09
C ARG A 288 -12.59 -18.56 -18.67
N LEU A 289 -12.53 -17.43 -17.93
CA LEU A 289 -13.13 -17.33 -16.60
C LEU A 289 -14.66 -17.22 -16.68
N CYS A 290 -15.16 -16.39 -17.61
CA CYS A 290 -16.59 -16.17 -17.77
C CYS A 290 -17.34 -17.41 -18.28
N SER A 291 -16.69 -18.31 -19.03
CA SER A 291 -17.29 -19.59 -19.41
C SER A 291 -17.63 -20.48 -18.20
N ARG A 292 -17.01 -20.24 -17.05
CA ARG A 292 -17.21 -21.02 -15.82
C ARG A 292 -18.05 -20.30 -14.77
N HIS A 293 -18.35 -19.03 -14.96
CA HIS A 293 -19.05 -18.18 -13.97
C HIS A 293 -20.11 -17.31 -14.64
N PRO A 294 -21.34 -17.31 -14.16
CA PRO A 294 -22.44 -16.55 -14.77
C PRO A 294 -22.29 -15.02 -14.65
N SER A 295 -21.43 -14.55 -13.75
CA SER A 295 -21.18 -13.11 -13.52
C SER A 295 -19.79 -12.72 -14.02
N GLY A 296 -19.70 -11.65 -14.82
CA GLY A 296 -18.41 -11.10 -15.30
C GLY A 296 -17.56 -10.40 -14.23
N LYS A 297 -18.14 -9.99 -13.09
CA LYS A 297 -17.40 -9.29 -12.02
C LYS A 297 -16.18 -10.04 -11.48
N PRO A 298 -16.26 -11.33 -11.14
CA PRO A 298 -15.08 -12.10 -10.72
C PRO A 298 -13.97 -12.12 -11.78
N GLY A 299 -14.35 -12.19 -13.07
CA GLY A 299 -13.40 -12.12 -14.19
C GLY A 299 -12.62 -10.79 -14.22
N VAL A 300 -13.33 -9.64 -14.09
CA VAL A 300 -12.67 -8.32 -14.03
C VAL A 300 -11.72 -8.25 -12.84
N ILE A 301 -12.11 -8.75 -11.66
CA ILE A 301 -11.26 -8.76 -10.46
C ILE A 301 -10.00 -9.62 -10.67
N ALA A 302 -10.14 -10.76 -11.35
CA ALA A 302 -9.00 -11.60 -11.70
C ALA A 302 -8.05 -10.90 -12.68
N VAL A 303 -8.58 -10.14 -13.65
CA VAL A 303 -7.78 -9.31 -14.56
C VAL A 303 -7.07 -8.18 -13.78
N MET A 304 -7.74 -7.50 -12.82
CA MET A 304 -7.09 -6.51 -11.94
C MET A 304 -5.87 -7.11 -11.24
N ARG A 305 -6.03 -8.30 -10.67
CA ARG A 305 -4.92 -9.01 -10.02
C ARG A 305 -3.80 -9.33 -11.00
N LYS A 306 -4.14 -9.82 -12.19
CA LYS A 306 -3.15 -10.18 -13.22
C LYS A 306 -2.38 -8.94 -13.71
N LEU A 307 -3.05 -7.82 -13.93
CA LEU A 307 -2.40 -6.55 -14.29
C LEU A 307 -1.46 -6.05 -13.19
N LEU A 308 -1.88 -6.13 -11.93
CA LEU A 308 -1.04 -5.75 -10.79
C LEU A 308 0.24 -6.59 -10.72
N LEU A 309 0.13 -7.91 -10.87
CA LEU A 309 1.29 -8.82 -10.86
C LEU A 309 2.19 -8.59 -12.09
N LEU A 310 1.62 -8.25 -13.23
CA LEU A 310 2.37 -7.86 -14.40
C LEU A 310 3.17 -6.57 -14.16
N CYS A 311 2.54 -5.53 -13.58
CA CYS A 311 3.26 -4.31 -13.18
C CYS A 311 4.43 -4.61 -12.23
N TYR A 312 4.23 -5.52 -11.26
CA TYR A 312 5.28 -5.95 -10.34
C TYR A 312 6.44 -6.63 -11.08
N SER A 313 6.14 -7.55 -11.99
CA SER A 313 7.15 -8.26 -12.78
C SER A 313 7.97 -7.29 -13.64
N LEU A 314 7.31 -6.42 -14.40
CA LEU A 314 7.98 -5.42 -15.26
C LEU A 314 8.85 -4.46 -14.46
N TRP A 315 8.38 -4.02 -13.29
CA TRP A 315 9.16 -3.15 -12.40
C TRP A 315 10.42 -3.84 -11.86
N LYS A 316 10.32 -5.12 -11.48
CA LYS A 316 11.43 -5.89 -10.93
C LYS A 316 12.45 -6.33 -12.00
N GLN A 317 11.98 -6.70 -13.17
CA GLN A 317 12.82 -7.15 -14.28
C GLN A 317 13.34 -6.00 -15.15
N ASP A 318 12.79 -4.80 -14.94
CA ASP A 318 13.21 -3.57 -15.61
C ASP A 318 13.17 -3.63 -17.14
N HIS A 319 12.07 -4.19 -17.69
CA HIS A 319 11.84 -4.24 -19.13
C HIS A 319 10.39 -3.92 -19.51
N PRO A 320 10.11 -3.46 -20.74
CA PRO A 320 8.76 -3.19 -21.21
C PRO A 320 7.94 -4.47 -21.38
N TYR A 321 6.62 -4.31 -21.52
CA TYR A 321 5.70 -5.41 -21.79
C TYR A 321 5.96 -6.03 -23.17
N ASP A 322 6.12 -7.35 -23.20
CA ASP A 322 6.18 -8.15 -24.42
C ASP A 322 4.88 -8.94 -24.58
N PRO A 323 4.06 -8.65 -25.61
CA PRO A 323 2.83 -9.40 -25.88
C PRO A 323 3.08 -10.87 -26.30
N HIS A 324 4.30 -11.20 -26.75
CA HIS A 324 4.70 -12.53 -27.19
C HIS A 324 5.44 -13.33 -26.10
N TYR A 325 5.61 -12.75 -24.90
CA TYR A 325 6.27 -13.44 -23.81
C TYR A 325 5.47 -14.66 -23.35
N HIS A 326 6.05 -15.84 -23.51
CA HIS A 326 5.55 -17.11 -22.99
C HIS A 326 6.48 -17.58 -21.86
N PRO A 327 6.00 -17.73 -20.63
CA PRO A 327 6.83 -18.27 -19.55
C PRO A 327 7.27 -19.71 -19.88
N ALA A 328 8.54 -20.02 -19.66
CA ALA A 328 9.17 -21.32 -20.02
C ALA A 328 8.42 -22.56 -19.50
N HIS A 329 7.60 -22.41 -18.46
CA HIS A 329 6.72 -23.48 -17.95
C HIS A 329 5.53 -23.84 -18.86
N GLN A 330 5.10 -22.96 -19.78
CA GLN A 330 4.03 -23.27 -20.74
C GLN A 330 4.59 -24.00 -21.96
N VAL A 331 5.81 -23.71 -22.37
CA VAL A 331 6.48 -24.37 -23.51
C VAL A 331 6.68 -25.88 -23.23
N ARG A 332 6.91 -26.28 -21.98
CA ARG A 332 7.02 -27.71 -21.61
C ARG A 332 5.71 -28.50 -21.63
N LYS A 333 4.54 -27.87 -21.57
CA LYS A 333 3.24 -28.55 -21.64
C LYS A 333 2.74 -28.77 -23.06
N GLU A 334 3.22 -27.98 -24.02
CA GLU A 334 2.87 -28.11 -25.44
C GLU A 334 3.76 -29.12 -26.20
N ILE A 335 4.93 -29.48 -25.62
CA ILE A 335 5.90 -30.41 -26.22
C ILE A 335 5.77 -31.85 -25.67
N ALA A 336 4.92 -32.13 -24.69
CA ALA A 336 4.67 -33.49 -24.23
C ALA A 336 3.74 -34.18 -25.21
N PRO A 337 4.20 -35.20 -25.98
CA PRO A 337 3.32 -35.99 -26.83
C PRO A 337 2.31 -36.70 -25.95
N VAL A 338 1.06 -36.63 -26.40
CA VAL A 338 -0.02 -37.49 -25.89
C VAL A 338 0.36 -38.92 -26.21
N ALA A 339 0.73 -39.68 -25.19
CA ALA A 339 0.90 -41.11 -25.27
C ALA A 339 -0.41 -41.80 -24.88
#